data_9708bdd39486b19b77b4edc87019cd8b
#
_entry.id   9708bdd39486b19b77b4edc87019cd8b
#
_cell.length_a   1.000
_cell.length_b   1.000
_cell.length_c   1.000
_cell.angle_alpha   90.00
_cell.angle_beta   90.00
_cell.angle_gamma   90.00
#
_symmetry.space_group_name_H-M   'P 1'
#
loop_
_entity.id
_entity.type
_entity.pdbx_description
1 polymer ?
#
loop_
_entity_poly.entity_id
_entity_poly.type
_entity_poly.pdbx_seq_one_letter_code
_entity_poly.pdbx_strand_id
1 'polypeptide(L)'
;MKPTLIIDADDTLWENEIYYERCISDFGALMGSLGFDREEAERTVDEVEAERVPLTGYGPHEFARNIAIAYERLCQRHGRPVDGAVAKASHQIGLVVLEPPMELLDGVAETLPRLGERFRLILLTKGDRASQEGKLARSGLAHHFEGVHVVQEKDAGILRELIADYGLLPESTWAVGNSPRSDINPALEAGIGAVHIPHENTWSLEHQEIADPDRVVVLENFGELQTLFSEMEKENHHV
;
A
#
# COMPACT_ATOMS: atom_id res chain seq x y z
N MET A 1 21.63 -16.04 -13.37
CA MET A 1 21.22 -14.61 -13.16
C MET A 1 20.78 -14.50 -11.70
N LYS A 2 20.99 -13.34 -11.02
CA LYS A 2 20.53 -13.17 -9.64
C LYS A 2 18.99 -13.19 -9.61
N PRO A 3 18.33 -13.92 -8.71
CA PRO A 3 16.88 -13.87 -8.61
C PRO A 3 16.41 -12.47 -8.19
N THR A 4 15.14 -12.16 -8.43
CA THR A 4 14.62 -10.79 -8.25
C THR A 4 13.43 -10.78 -7.30
N LEU A 5 13.39 -9.80 -6.41
CA LEU A 5 12.23 -9.46 -5.60
C LEU A 5 11.70 -8.10 -6.06
N ILE A 6 10.43 -8.07 -6.44
CA ILE A 6 9.66 -6.85 -6.69
C ILE A 6 8.86 -6.62 -5.41
N ILE A 7 9.24 -5.57 -4.66
CA ILE A 7 8.77 -5.33 -3.30
C ILE A 7 7.86 -4.12 -3.30
N ASP A 8 6.69 -4.25 -2.69
CA ASP A 8 5.80 -3.15 -2.38
C ASP A 8 6.37 -2.28 -1.24
N ALA A 9 5.80 -1.10 -1.03
CA ALA A 9 6.28 -0.12 -0.07
C ALA A 9 5.35 0.06 1.14
N ASP A 10 4.17 0.62 0.92
CA ASP A 10 3.21 1.00 1.96
C ASP A 10 2.62 -0.26 2.62
N ASP A 11 2.65 -0.34 3.94
CA ASP A 11 2.20 -1.49 4.74
C ASP A 11 2.91 -2.83 4.40
N THR A 12 4.08 -2.72 3.72
CA THR A 12 5.01 -3.81 3.45
C THR A 12 6.40 -3.50 4.03
N LEU A 13 6.90 -2.28 3.83
CA LEU A 13 8.19 -1.81 4.35
C LEU A 13 8.03 -0.83 5.51
N TRP A 14 6.96 -0.06 5.53
CA TRP A 14 6.67 0.95 6.56
C TRP A 14 5.17 1.11 6.75
N GLU A 15 4.78 1.58 7.94
CA GLU A 15 3.40 1.91 8.27
C GLU A 15 2.86 3.01 7.36
N ASN A 16 1.66 2.83 6.85
CA ASN A 16 0.96 3.80 6.02
C ASN A 16 -0.52 3.93 6.35
N GLU A 17 -1.31 2.88 6.20
CA GLU A 17 -2.77 2.92 6.30
C GLU A 17 -3.24 3.34 7.69
N ILE A 18 -2.54 2.99 8.72
CA ILE A 18 -2.88 3.38 10.11
C ILE A 18 -3.01 4.91 10.28
N TYR A 19 -2.28 5.71 9.49
CA TYR A 19 -2.38 7.18 9.55
C TYR A 19 -3.65 7.69 8.88
N TYR A 20 -4.11 7.03 7.81
CA TYR A 20 -5.38 7.32 7.14
C TYR A 20 -6.55 6.94 8.05
N GLU A 21 -6.52 5.75 8.65
CA GLU A 21 -7.53 5.32 9.62
C GLU A 21 -7.66 6.26 10.82
N ARG A 22 -6.54 6.77 11.34
CA ARG A 22 -6.56 7.78 12.41
C ARG A 22 -7.27 9.06 11.95
N CYS A 23 -7.02 9.54 10.73
CA CYS A 23 -7.72 10.69 10.19
C CYS A 23 -9.22 10.43 10.02
N ILE A 24 -9.63 9.24 9.56
CA ILE A 24 -11.03 8.84 9.44
C ILE A 24 -11.69 8.83 10.82
N SER A 25 -11.02 8.24 11.81
CA SER A 25 -11.48 8.21 13.21
C SER A 25 -11.63 9.62 13.81
N ASP A 26 -10.67 10.52 13.57
CA ASP A 26 -10.72 11.93 14.03
C ASP A 26 -11.85 12.68 13.34
N PHE A 27 -12.07 12.45 12.06
CA PHE A 27 -13.21 12.98 11.32
C PHE A 27 -14.54 12.48 11.91
N GLY A 28 -14.65 11.17 12.18
CA GLY A 28 -15.81 10.57 12.84
C GLY A 28 -16.10 11.23 14.20
N ALA A 29 -15.04 11.47 15.00
CA ALA A 29 -15.15 12.15 16.29
C ALA A 29 -15.63 13.61 16.15
N LEU A 30 -15.10 14.35 15.17
CA LEU A 30 -15.56 15.70 14.85
C LEU A 30 -17.04 15.69 14.46
N MET A 31 -17.45 14.81 13.56
CA MET A 31 -18.86 14.68 13.13
C MET A 31 -19.77 14.29 14.29
N GLY A 32 -19.36 13.36 15.15
CA GLY A 32 -20.09 13.01 16.38
C GLY A 32 -20.34 14.22 17.30
N SER A 33 -19.32 15.11 17.46
CA SER A 33 -19.46 16.33 18.25
C SER A 33 -20.50 17.31 17.68
N LEU A 34 -20.76 17.23 16.38
CA LEU A 34 -21.75 18.04 15.64
C LEU A 34 -23.13 17.36 15.54
N GLY A 35 -23.29 16.19 16.18
CA GLY A 35 -24.54 15.44 16.23
C GLY A 35 -24.86 14.65 14.96
N PHE A 36 -23.85 14.26 14.19
CA PHE A 36 -23.94 13.19 13.20
C PHE A 36 -23.61 11.83 13.84
N ASP A 37 -24.05 10.75 13.23
CA ASP A 37 -23.58 9.43 13.61
C ASP A 37 -22.12 9.23 13.20
N ARG A 38 -21.30 8.73 14.12
CA ARG A 38 -19.86 8.59 13.90
C ARG A 38 -19.55 7.53 12.84
N GLU A 39 -20.20 6.37 12.94
CA GLU A 39 -19.98 5.27 12.00
C GLU A 39 -20.48 5.62 10.60
N GLU A 40 -21.59 6.39 10.50
CA GLU A 40 -22.05 6.91 9.21
C GLU A 40 -21.02 7.84 8.62
N ALA A 41 -20.39 8.69 9.44
CA ALA A 41 -19.38 9.64 8.97
C ALA A 41 -18.14 8.90 8.42
N GLU A 42 -17.63 7.92 9.15
CA GLU A 42 -16.48 7.10 8.74
C GLU A 42 -16.80 6.35 7.43
N ARG A 43 -17.94 5.66 7.34
CA ARG A 43 -18.39 4.99 6.10
C ARG A 43 -18.56 5.95 4.92
N THR A 44 -18.96 7.20 5.20
CA THR A 44 -19.11 8.19 4.12
C THR A 44 -17.78 8.57 3.50
N VAL A 45 -16.68 8.53 4.25
CA VAL A 45 -15.32 8.70 3.69
C VAL A 45 -15.01 7.58 2.71
N ASP A 46 -15.22 6.31 3.10
CA ASP A 46 -15.00 5.14 2.24
C ASP A 46 -15.81 5.22 0.94
N GLU A 47 -17.10 5.62 1.03
CA GLU A 47 -17.95 5.80 -0.14
C GLU A 47 -17.40 6.89 -1.08
N VAL A 48 -16.93 8.02 -0.52
CA VAL A 48 -16.34 9.10 -1.30
C VAL A 48 -15.06 8.64 -1.97
N GLU A 49 -14.20 7.90 -1.26
CA GLU A 49 -12.97 7.37 -1.82
C GLU A 49 -13.23 6.36 -2.94
N ALA A 50 -14.14 5.41 -2.72
CA ALA A 50 -14.51 4.42 -3.74
C ALA A 50 -15.01 5.05 -5.05
N GLU A 51 -15.74 6.18 -4.96
CA GLU A 51 -16.22 6.93 -6.13
C GLU A 51 -15.14 7.79 -6.79
N ARG A 52 -14.25 8.39 -5.98
CA ARG A 52 -13.34 9.43 -6.47
C ARG A 52 -11.97 8.94 -6.85
N VAL A 53 -11.42 7.95 -6.15
CA VAL A 53 -10.08 7.41 -6.45
C VAL A 53 -9.93 6.97 -7.91
N PRO A 54 -10.91 6.28 -8.53
CA PRO A 54 -10.85 5.95 -9.94
C PRO A 54 -10.81 7.16 -10.90
N LEU A 55 -11.24 8.35 -10.44
CA LEU A 55 -11.35 9.56 -11.24
C LEU A 55 -10.19 10.54 -11.00
N THR A 56 -9.73 10.65 -9.77
CA THR A 56 -8.75 11.66 -9.34
C THR A 56 -7.38 11.07 -9.00
N GLY A 57 -7.29 9.75 -8.90
CA GLY A 57 -6.09 9.04 -8.45
C GLY A 57 -5.92 9.06 -6.94
N TYR A 58 -4.81 8.49 -6.52
CA TYR A 58 -4.37 8.41 -5.12
C TYR A 58 -3.60 9.66 -4.70
N GLY A 59 -3.51 9.90 -3.41
CA GLY A 59 -2.60 10.86 -2.83
C GLY A 59 -3.16 11.60 -1.62
N PRO A 60 -2.29 12.09 -0.74
CA PRO A 60 -2.69 12.70 0.52
C PRO A 60 -3.53 13.97 0.34
N HIS A 61 -3.31 14.74 -0.73
CA HIS A 61 -4.14 15.92 -1.03
C HIS A 61 -5.55 15.54 -1.48
N GLU A 62 -5.71 14.47 -2.29
CA GLU A 62 -7.03 13.98 -2.70
C GLU A 62 -7.76 13.37 -1.50
N PHE A 63 -7.08 12.62 -0.64
CA PHE A 63 -7.64 12.12 0.61
C PHE A 63 -8.20 13.28 1.48
N ALA A 64 -7.40 14.33 1.70
CA ALA A 64 -7.87 15.50 2.48
C ALA A 64 -9.11 16.14 1.86
N ARG A 65 -9.21 16.21 0.53
CA ARG A 65 -10.42 16.68 -0.18
C ARG A 65 -11.58 15.72 0.03
N ASN A 66 -11.34 14.41 0.02
CA ASN A 66 -12.37 13.39 0.22
C ASN A 66 -13.00 13.49 1.60
N ILE A 67 -12.20 13.74 2.65
CA ILE A 67 -12.71 14.02 4.01
C ILE A 67 -13.65 15.24 4.03
N ALA A 68 -13.28 16.33 3.36
CA ALA A 68 -14.16 17.52 3.29
C ALA A 68 -15.45 17.24 2.51
N ILE A 69 -15.37 16.52 1.39
CA ILE A 69 -16.53 16.10 0.58
C ILE A 69 -17.43 15.16 1.39
N ALA A 70 -16.88 14.29 2.22
CA ALA A 70 -17.66 13.43 3.11
C ALA A 70 -18.52 14.26 4.07
N TYR A 71 -17.97 15.32 4.67
CA TYR A 71 -18.76 16.26 5.47
C TYR A 71 -19.90 16.92 4.67
N GLU A 72 -19.61 17.40 3.46
CA GLU A 72 -20.64 18.03 2.61
C GLU A 72 -21.75 17.02 2.27
N ARG A 73 -21.39 15.77 1.98
CA ARG A 73 -22.34 14.67 1.71
C ARG A 73 -23.21 14.35 2.93
N LEU A 74 -22.65 14.32 4.14
CA LEU A 74 -23.40 14.16 5.38
C LEU A 74 -24.41 15.30 5.56
N CYS A 75 -23.97 16.55 5.38
CA CYS A 75 -24.87 17.70 5.45
C CYS A 75 -26.05 17.57 4.47
N GLN A 76 -25.77 17.16 3.23
CA GLN A 76 -26.81 16.95 2.22
C GLN A 76 -27.79 15.85 2.62
N ARG A 77 -27.30 14.69 3.11
CA ARG A 77 -28.15 13.57 3.56
C ARG A 77 -29.08 13.95 4.71
N HIS A 78 -28.58 14.80 5.62
CA HIS A 78 -29.32 15.21 6.82
C HIS A 78 -30.07 16.54 6.64
N GLY A 79 -30.07 17.14 5.44
CA GLY A 79 -30.73 18.43 5.18
C GLY A 79 -30.16 19.59 5.98
N ARG A 80 -28.87 19.54 6.33
CA ARG A 80 -28.17 20.59 7.08
C ARG A 80 -27.38 21.50 6.13
N PRO A 81 -27.26 22.80 6.43
CA PRO A 81 -26.36 23.68 5.67
C PRO A 81 -24.89 23.28 5.92
N VAL A 82 -24.05 23.41 4.89
CA VAL A 82 -22.60 23.23 5.01
C VAL A 82 -22.00 24.44 5.73
N ASP A 83 -21.28 24.18 6.82
CA ASP A 83 -20.48 25.20 7.51
C ASP A 83 -19.05 25.17 6.94
N GLY A 84 -18.62 26.30 6.37
CA GLY A 84 -17.30 26.41 5.75
C GLY A 84 -16.13 26.25 6.74
N ALA A 85 -16.33 26.56 8.03
CA ALA A 85 -15.30 26.33 9.04
C ALA A 85 -15.14 24.84 9.35
N VAL A 86 -16.24 24.09 9.39
CA VAL A 86 -16.23 22.63 9.58
C VAL A 86 -15.65 21.94 8.35
N ALA A 87 -16.02 22.35 7.15
CA ALA A 87 -15.45 21.81 5.91
C ALA A 87 -13.92 22.00 5.87
N LYS A 88 -13.45 23.19 6.28
CA LYS A 88 -12.02 23.46 6.40
C LYS A 88 -11.35 22.59 7.48
N ALA A 89 -11.99 22.43 8.65
CA ALA A 89 -11.47 21.56 9.72
C ALA A 89 -11.38 20.09 9.25
N SER A 90 -12.40 19.60 8.57
CA SER A 90 -12.41 18.25 7.95
C SER A 90 -11.25 18.08 6.98
N HIS A 91 -11.03 19.04 6.08
CA HIS A 91 -9.88 19.00 5.17
C HIS A 91 -8.54 19.01 5.92
N GLN A 92 -8.41 19.79 7.02
CA GLN A 92 -7.18 19.84 7.81
C GLN A 92 -6.86 18.50 8.50
N ILE A 93 -7.87 17.75 8.94
CA ILE A 93 -7.71 16.40 9.47
C ILE A 93 -7.03 15.51 8.41
N GLY A 94 -7.51 15.51 7.18
CA GLY A 94 -6.94 14.72 6.10
C GLY A 94 -5.51 15.13 5.69
N LEU A 95 -5.10 16.37 5.93
CA LEU A 95 -3.75 16.82 5.60
C LEU A 95 -2.65 16.25 6.52
N VAL A 96 -3.01 15.62 7.63
CA VAL A 96 -2.04 14.98 8.54
C VAL A 96 -1.24 13.88 7.84
N VAL A 97 -1.83 13.21 6.84
CA VAL A 97 -1.15 12.16 6.06
C VAL A 97 -0.15 12.67 5.02
N LEU A 98 0.06 13.98 4.88
CA LEU A 98 1.08 14.52 3.98
C LEU A 98 2.50 14.13 4.39
N GLU A 99 2.79 14.19 5.68
CA GLU A 99 4.09 13.85 6.25
C GLU A 99 3.91 12.98 7.50
N PRO A 100 3.42 11.74 7.36
CA PRO A 100 3.26 10.85 8.51
C PRO A 100 4.61 10.47 9.09
N PRO A 101 4.68 10.04 10.35
CA PRO A 101 5.88 9.40 10.90
C PRO A 101 6.39 8.31 9.94
N MET A 102 7.72 8.13 9.88
CA MET A 102 8.32 7.06 9.11
C MET A 102 8.68 5.93 10.08
N GLU A 103 7.81 4.93 10.13
CA GLU A 103 7.95 3.76 11.00
C GLU A 103 8.12 2.53 10.13
N LEU A 104 9.33 1.95 10.14
CA LEU A 104 9.59 0.70 9.41
C LEU A 104 8.88 -0.45 10.09
N LEU A 105 8.33 -1.37 9.29
CA LEU A 105 7.73 -2.59 9.79
C LEU A 105 8.79 -3.56 10.33
N ASP A 106 8.33 -4.47 11.20
CA ASP A 106 9.18 -5.43 11.89
C ASP A 106 10.00 -6.29 10.91
N GLY A 107 11.29 -6.36 11.18
CA GLY A 107 12.23 -7.15 10.39
C GLY A 107 12.73 -6.48 9.11
N VAL A 108 12.18 -5.35 8.66
CA VAL A 108 12.59 -4.69 7.41
C VAL A 108 14.04 -4.22 7.47
N ALA A 109 14.41 -3.49 8.52
CA ALA A 109 15.73 -2.88 8.65
C ALA A 109 16.88 -3.91 8.61
N GLU A 110 16.66 -5.09 9.19
CA GLU A 110 17.66 -6.16 9.27
C GLU A 110 17.66 -7.07 8.04
N THR A 111 16.49 -7.27 7.44
CA THR A 111 16.31 -8.28 6.38
C THR A 111 16.58 -7.70 4.99
N LEU A 112 16.14 -6.48 4.70
CA LEU A 112 16.28 -5.87 3.38
C LEU A 112 17.74 -5.79 2.90
N PRO A 113 18.74 -5.38 3.73
CA PRO A 113 20.15 -5.39 3.33
C PRO A 113 20.66 -6.78 2.96
N ARG A 114 20.27 -7.80 3.72
CA ARG A 114 20.70 -9.20 3.49
C ARG A 114 20.06 -9.78 2.22
N LEU A 115 18.81 -9.44 1.93
CA LEU A 115 18.19 -9.80 0.66
C LEU A 115 18.94 -9.17 -0.51
N GLY A 116 19.38 -7.92 -0.41
CA GLY A 116 20.15 -7.22 -1.44
C GLY A 116 21.50 -7.87 -1.79
N GLU A 117 22.11 -8.63 -0.87
CA GLU A 117 23.30 -9.42 -1.15
C GLU A 117 23.04 -10.57 -2.14
N ARG A 118 21.84 -11.15 -2.10
CA ARG A 118 21.45 -12.35 -2.83
C ARG A 118 20.50 -12.10 -3.99
N PHE A 119 19.66 -11.10 -3.89
CA PHE A 119 18.61 -10.76 -4.86
C PHE A 119 18.87 -9.41 -5.52
N ARG A 120 18.30 -9.21 -6.71
CA ARG A 120 18.02 -7.88 -7.23
C ARG A 120 16.75 -7.40 -6.55
N LEU A 121 16.76 -6.20 -6.01
CA LEU A 121 15.59 -5.61 -5.35
C LEU A 121 15.05 -4.48 -6.22
N ILE A 122 13.76 -4.55 -6.56
CA ILE A 122 13.04 -3.53 -7.30
C ILE A 122 11.87 -3.09 -6.42
N LEU A 123 11.73 -1.78 -6.19
CA LEU A 123 10.57 -1.23 -5.51
C LEU A 123 9.48 -0.94 -6.54
N LEU A 124 8.27 -1.44 -6.28
CA LEU A 124 7.07 -1.15 -7.06
C LEU A 124 5.96 -0.69 -6.13
N THR A 125 5.65 0.58 -6.15
CA THR A 125 4.59 1.17 -5.32
C THR A 125 3.59 1.93 -6.17
N LYS A 126 2.34 2.07 -5.71
CA LYS A 126 1.33 2.88 -6.37
C LYS A 126 1.04 4.16 -5.59
N GLY A 127 0.59 5.19 -6.29
CA GLY A 127 0.16 6.43 -5.66
C GLY A 127 0.72 7.69 -6.30
N ASP A 128 0.65 8.78 -5.55
CA ASP A 128 1.27 10.04 -5.93
C ASP A 128 2.80 9.94 -5.90
N ARG A 129 3.44 10.25 -7.04
CA ARG A 129 4.89 10.11 -7.20
C ARG A 129 5.68 10.89 -6.15
N ALA A 130 5.32 12.15 -5.90
CA ALA A 130 6.07 12.99 -4.96
C ALA A 130 5.94 12.48 -3.53
N SER A 131 4.75 11.99 -3.17
CA SER A 131 4.50 11.36 -1.87
C SER A 131 5.33 10.09 -1.70
N GLN A 132 5.33 9.18 -2.67
CA GLN A 132 6.05 7.90 -2.58
C GLN A 132 7.58 8.10 -2.58
N GLU A 133 8.10 8.97 -3.45
CA GLU A 133 9.52 9.32 -3.46
C GLU A 133 9.95 10.00 -2.13
N GLY A 134 9.08 10.84 -1.56
CA GLY A 134 9.30 11.46 -0.26
C GLY A 134 9.34 10.45 0.90
N LYS A 135 8.44 9.47 0.93
CA LYS A 135 8.45 8.38 1.91
C LYS A 135 9.73 7.54 1.77
N LEU A 136 10.08 7.13 0.55
CA LEU A 136 11.30 6.35 0.31
C LEU A 136 12.57 7.10 0.73
N ALA A 137 12.64 8.41 0.49
CA ALA A 137 13.78 9.22 0.94
C ALA A 137 13.87 9.28 2.47
N ARG A 138 12.73 9.46 3.16
CA ARG A 138 12.69 9.49 4.65
C ARG A 138 12.98 8.14 5.29
N SER A 139 12.61 7.02 4.63
CA SER A 139 12.88 5.68 5.15
C SER A 139 14.36 5.32 5.14
N GLY A 140 15.18 6.01 4.33
CA GLY A 140 16.59 5.69 4.14
C GLY A 140 16.85 4.42 3.34
N LEU A 141 15.81 3.75 2.81
CA LEU A 141 15.92 2.44 2.15
C LEU A 141 16.25 2.51 0.65
N ALA A 142 16.22 3.70 0.04
CA ALA A 142 16.36 3.88 -1.41
C ALA A 142 17.60 3.19 -2.01
N HIS A 143 18.71 3.18 -1.27
CA HIS A 143 19.99 2.64 -1.74
C HIS A 143 20.03 1.10 -1.85
N HIS A 144 19.00 0.39 -1.33
CA HIS A 144 18.91 -1.06 -1.46
C HIS A 144 18.29 -1.50 -2.79
N PHE A 145 17.58 -0.61 -3.48
CA PHE A 145 16.84 -0.94 -4.68
C PHE A 145 17.61 -0.59 -5.96
N GLU A 146 17.65 -1.53 -6.90
CA GLU A 146 18.21 -1.32 -8.24
C GLU A 146 17.31 -0.41 -9.08
N GLY A 147 15.99 -0.48 -8.86
CA GLY A 147 14.99 0.34 -9.52
C GLY A 147 13.84 0.71 -8.59
N VAL A 148 13.26 1.90 -8.82
CA VAL A 148 12.11 2.41 -8.07
C VAL A 148 11.04 2.82 -9.06
N HIS A 149 9.87 2.20 -8.97
CA HIS A 149 8.75 2.43 -9.85
C HIS A 149 7.53 2.88 -9.06
N VAL A 150 7.05 4.08 -9.36
CA VAL A 150 5.81 4.63 -8.82
C VAL A 150 4.79 4.65 -9.95
N VAL A 151 3.71 3.90 -9.79
CA VAL A 151 2.67 3.71 -10.80
C VAL A 151 1.30 4.18 -10.27
N GLN A 152 0.34 4.37 -11.17
CA GLN A 152 -1.03 4.69 -10.75
C GLN A 152 -1.79 3.46 -10.27
N GLU A 153 -1.63 2.34 -10.95
CA GLU A 153 -2.17 1.04 -10.57
C GLU A 153 -1.10 -0.03 -10.74
N LYS A 154 -1.16 -1.06 -9.90
CA LYS A 154 -0.33 -2.25 -10.03
C LYS A 154 -1.20 -3.37 -10.60
N ASP A 155 -0.85 -3.81 -11.79
CA ASP A 155 -1.49 -4.91 -12.48
C ASP A 155 -0.47 -5.85 -13.13
N ALA A 156 -0.93 -6.95 -13.69
CA ALA A 156 -0.06 -7.92 -14.35
C ALA A 156 0.64 -7.34 -15.60
N GLY A 157 0.08 -6.30 -16.23
CA GLY A 157 0.71 -5.60 -17.35
C GLY A 157 1.98 -4.89 -16.91
N ILE A 158 1.91 -4.11 -15.84
CA ILE A 158 3.07 -3.42 -15.23
C ILE A 158 4.16 -4.43 -14.82
N LEU A 159 3.78 -5.55 -14.21
CA LEU A 159 4.75 -6.58 -13.84
C LEU A 159 5.42 -7.20 -15.07
N ARG A 160 4.68 -7.48 -16.14
CA ARG A 160 5.24 -7.99 -17.41
C ARG A 160 6.17 -6.97 -18.08
N GLU A 161 5.85 -5.67 -18.01
CA GLU A 161 6.73 -4.60 -18.50
C GLU A 161 8.04 -4.57 -17.69
N LEU A 162 7.99 -4.62 -16.35
CA LEU A 162 9.19 -4.70 -15.52
C LEU A 162 10.03 -5.94 -15.82
N ILE A 163 9.39 -7.10 -15.98
CA ILE A 163 10.07 -8.35 -16.35
C ILE A 163 10.84 -8.17 -17.67
N ALA A 164 10.22 -7.56 -18.66
CA ALA A 164 10.83 -7.32 -19.98
C ALA A 164 11.97 -6.28 -19.89
N ASP A 165 11.73 -5.15 -19.23
CA ASP A 165 12.68 -4.02 -19.14
C ASP A 165 13.97 -4.40 -18.41
N TYR A 166 13.84 -5.19 -17.33
CA TYR A 166 14.98 -5.65 -16.54
C TYR A 166 15.55 -6.99 -17.00
N GLY A 167 14.95 -7.63 -18.01
CA GLY A 167 15.34 -8.95 -18.49
C GLY A 167 15.25 -10.03 -17.41
N LEU A 168 14.17 -9.99 -16.61
CA LEU A 168 13.98 -10.93 -15.50
C LEU A 168 13.52 -12.29 -16.01
N LEU A 169 13.84 -13.34 -15.24
CA LEU A 169 13.34 -14.68 -15.46
C LEU A 169 12.12 -14.91 -14.56
N PRO A 170 10.90 -15.13 -15.10
CA PRO A 170 9.70 -15.30 -14.28
C PRO A 170 9.82 -16.36 -13.19
N GLU A 171 10.48 -17.49 -13.50
CA GLU A 171 10.68 -18.59 -12.57
C GLU A 171 11.59 -18.26 -11.37
N SER A 172 12.33 -17.16 -11.42
CA SER A 172 13.19 -16.67 -10.33
C SER A 172 12.85 -15.25 -9.89
N THR A 173 11.65 -14.80 -10.23
CA THR A 173 11.13 -13.47 -9.85
C THR A 173 9.93 -13.63 -8.92
N TRP A 174 9.90 -12.84 -7.86
CA TRP A 174 8.84 -12.87 -6.85
C TRP A 174 8.33 -11.47 -6.59
N ALA A 175 7.01 -11.32 -6.47
CA ALA A 175 6.40 -10.15 -5.87
C ALA A 175 6.22 -10.38 -4.37
N VAL A 176 6.48 -9.34 -3.57
CA VAL A 176 6.33 -9.32 -2.12
C VAL A 176 5.49 -8.12 -1.74
N GLY A 177 4.37 -8.34 -1.05
CA GLY A 177 3.49 -7.24 -0.65
C GLY A 177 2.34 -7.66 0.27
N ASN A 178 1.59 -6.69 0.77
CA ASN A 178 0.46 -6.89 1.67
C ASN A 178 -0.89 -6.97 0.96
N SER A 179 -0.99 -6.51 -0.29
CA SER A 179 -2.26 -6.38 -1.00
C SER A 179 -2.58 -7.57 -1.91
N PRO A 180 -3.65 -8.34 -1.63
CA PRO A 180 -4.12 -9.34 -2.58
C PRO A 180 -4.44 -8.77 -3.95
N ARG A 181 -5.04 -7.57 -4.02
CA ARG A 181 -5.46 -6.92 -5.26
C ARG A 181 -4.28 -6.38 -6.07
N SER A 182 -3.33 -5.72 -5.41
CA SER A 182 -2.28 -4.94 -6.09
C SER A 182 -0.95 -5.67 -6.22
N ASP A 183 -0.68 -6.65 -5.33
CA ASP A 183 0.60 -7.38 -5.32
C ASP A 183 0.44 -8.83 -5.74
N ILE A 184 -0.50 -9.55 -5.10
CA ILE A 184 -0.54 -11.00 -5.15
C ILE A 184 -1.22 -11.50 -6.43
N ASN A 185 -2.47 -11.08 -6.69
CA ASN A 185 -3.18 -11.53 -7.89
C ASN A 185 -2.49 -11.10 -9.19
N PRO A 186 -1.97 -9.86 -9.30
CA PRO A 186 -1.16 -9.47 -10.45
C PRO A 186 0.10 -10.32 -10.65
N ALA A 187 0.79 -10.72 -9.58
CA ALA A 187 1.95 -11.60 -9.65
C ALA A 187 1.59 -12.98 -10.20
N LEU A 188 0.52 -13.59 -9.67
CA LEU A 188 0.00 -14.88 -10.15
C LEU A 188 -0.36 -14.82 -11.64
N GLU A 189 -1.02 -13.73 -12.08
CA GLU A 189 -1.40 -13.51 -13.47
C GLU A 189 -0.20 -13.23 -14.37
N ALA A 190 0.84 -12.54 -13.86
CA ALA A 190 2.10 -12.33 -14.59
C ALA A 190 2.97 -13.59 -14.66
N GLY A 191 2.65 -14.64 -13.91
CA GLY A 191 3.37 -15.91 -13.91
C GLY A 191 4.65 -15.90 -13.08
N ILE A 192 4.76 -15.00 -12.11
CA ILE A 192 5.87 -14.93 -11.14
C ILE A 192 5.45 -15.48 -9.78
N GLY A 193 6.41 -15.68 -8.88
CA GLY A 193 6.12 -16.06 -7.49
C GLY A 193 5.43 -14.93 -6.73
N ALA A 194 4.64 -15.28 -5.71
CA ALA A 194 3.95 -14.32 -4.86
C ALA A 194 4.17 -14.65 -3.38
N VAL A 195 4.63 -13.65 -2.62
CA VAL A 195 4.73 -13.70 -1.16
C VAL A 195 3.79 -12.64 -0.58
N HIS A 196 2.82 -13.12 0.16
CA HIS A 196 1.84 -12.28 0.84
C HIS A 196 2.25 -12.10 2.30
N ILE A 197 2.42 -10.86 2.72
CA ILE A 197 2.66 -10.46 4.10
C ILE A 197 1.46 -9.62 4.54
N PRO A 198 0.39 -10.25 5.08
CA PRO A 198 -0.82 -9.53 5.46
C PRO A 198 -0.51 -8.44 6.49
N HIS A 199 -1.07 -7.26 6.29
CA HIS A 199 -1.02 -6.16 7.26
C HIS A 199 -2.40 -5.93 7.87
N GLU A 200 -2.48 -5.66 9.20
CA GLU A 200 -3.75 -5.54 9.90
C GLU A 200 -4.61 -4.37 9.42
N ASN A 201 -3.97 -3.28 8.99
CA ASN A 201 -4.62 -2.06 8.49
C ASN A 201 -4.60 -1.99 6.96
N THR A 202 -4.71 -3.13 6.26
CA THR A 202 -4.79 -3.07 4.78
C THR A 202 -6.08 -2.38 4.35
N TRP A 203 -5.95 -1.35 3.50
CA TRP A 203 -7.07 -0.54 3.00
C TRP A 203 -8.18 -1.39 2.38
N SER A 204 -9.43 -1.06 2.67
CA SER A 204 -10.60 -1.85 2.25
C SER A 204 -10.67 -2.09 0.73
N LEU A 205 -10.23 -1.14 -0.09
CA LEU A 205 -10.18 -1.26 -1.55
C LEU A 205 -9.05 -2.17 -2.06
N GLU A 206 -8.12 -2.57 -1.21
CA GLU A 206 -7.06 -3.54 -1.51
C GLU A 206 -7.44 -4.99 -1.20
N HIS A 207 -8.55 -5.19 -0.50
CA HIS A 207 -9.05 -6.53 -0.20
C HIS A 207 -9.61 -7.17 -1.45
N GLN A 208 -9.12 -8.34 -1.76
CA GLN A 208 -9.61 -9.20 -2.84
C GLN A 208 -9.36 -10.67 -2.47
N GLU A 209 -10.19 -11.56 -2.96
CA GLU A 209 -9.90 -12.99 -2.87
C GLU A 209 -8.65 -13.33 -3.67
N ILE A 210 -7.76 -14.15 -3.10
CA ILE A 210 -6.57 -14.63 -3.80
C ILE A 210 -7.00 -15.70 -4.79
N ALA A 211 -6.68 -15.47 -6.07
CA ALA A 211 -7.15 -16.29 -7.18
C ALA A 211 -6.66 -17.76 -7.14
N ASP A 212 -5.45 -17.97 -6.62
CA ASP A 212 -4.83 -19.30 -6.48
C ASP A 212 -3.99 -19.33 -5.19
N PRO A 213 -4.62 -19.61 -4.02
CA PRO A 213 -3.92 -19.58 -2.73
C PRO A 213 -2.79 -20.61 -2.62
N ASP A 214 -2.88 -21.72 -3.34
CA ASP A 214 -1.86 -22.80 -3.30
C ASP A 214 -0.52 -22.37 -3.93
N ARG A 215 -0.53 -21.30 -4.72
CA ARG A 215 0.66 -20.71 -5.34
C ARG A 215 1.24 -19.52 -4.58
N VAL A 216 0.67 -19.17 -3.43
CA VAL A 216 1.08 -18.00 -2.64
C VAL A 216 1.74 -18.46 -1.34
N VAL A 217 2.94 -17.94 -1.08
CA VAL A 217 3.55 -18.09 0.23
C VAL A 217 3.04 -16.97 1.13
N VAL A 218 2.52 -17.33 2.30
CA VAL A 218 2.04 -16.35 3.30
C VAL A 218 3.04 -16.32 4.45
N LEU A 219 3.50 -15.13 4.81
CA LEU A 219 4.42 -14.89 5.92
C LEU A 219 3.77 -13.98 6.94
N GLU A 220 4.19 -14.07 8.19
CA GLU A 220 3.67 -13.22 9.27
C GLU A 220 4.32 -11.81 9.26
N ASN A 221 5.59 -11.72 8.84
CA ASN A 221 6.33 -10.47 8.79
C ASN A 221 7.46 -10.51 7.74
N PHE A 222 8.01 -9.33 7.45
CA PHE A 222 9.07 -9.18 6.44
C PHE A 222 10.37 -9.94 6.79
N GLY A 223 10.65 -10.13 8.07
CA GLY A 223 11.84 -10.85 8.56
C GLY A 223 11.91 -12.31 8.10
N GLU A 224 10.77 -12.95 7.89
CA GLU A 224 10.69 -14.35 7.48
C GLU A 224 11.14 -14.61 6.04
N LEU A 225 11.20 -13.58 5.19
CA LEU A 225 11.72 -13.69 3.81
C LEU A 225 13.12 -14.30 3.75
N GLN A 226 13.97 -13.98 4.73
CA GLN A 226 15.34 -14.55 4.77
C GLN A 226 15.31 -16.08 4.95
N THR A 227 14.45 -16.58 5.80
CA THR A 227 14.31 -18.02 6.05
C THR A 227 13.72 -18.71 4.83
N LEU A 228 12.60 -18.19 4.30
CA LEU A 228 11.93 -18.71 3.12
C LEU A 228 12.91 -18.94 1.96
N PHE A 229 13.62 -17.91 1.55
CA PHE A 229 14.51 -18.01 0.39
C PHE A 229 15.79 -18.80 0.67
N SER A 230 16.20 -18.94 1.94
CA SER A 230 17.30 -19.83 2.30
C SER A 230 16.93 -21.31 2.23
N GLU A 231 15.68 -21.66 2.50
CA GLU A 231 15.16 -23.02 2.39
C GLU A 231 14.96 -23.42 0.92
N MET A 232 14.37 -22.55 0.12
CA MET A 232 14.17 -22.77 -1.32
C MET A 232 15.50 -23.04 -2.08
N GLU A 233 16.58 -22.35 -1.71
CA GLU A 233 17.90 -22.59 -2.30
C GLU A 233 18.46 -23.97 -1.95
N LYS A 234 18.26 -24.44 -0.71
CA LYS A 234 18.71 -25.78 -0.28
C LYS A 234 18.00 -26.88 -1.04
N GLU A 235 16.69 -26.72 -1.26
CA GLU A 235 15.90 -27.70 -2.03
C GLU A 235 16.35 -27.79 -3.48
N ASN A 236 16.66 -26.65 -4.13
CA ASN A 236 17.15 -26.60 -5.50
C ASN A 236 18.57 -27.17 -5.68
N HIS A 237 19.36 -27.29 -4.61
CA HIS A 237 20.72 -27.88 -4.66
C HIS A 237 20.73 -29.41 -4.38
N HIS A 238 19.58 -29.99 -4.06
CA HIS A 238 19.46 -31.45 -3.76
C HIS A 238 18.80 -32.23 -4.89
N VAL A 239 18.54 -31.62 -6.04
CA VAL A 239 18.05 -32.21 -7.28
C VAL A 239 19.17 -32.16 -8.32
#